data_51b43a5aed11805a05e4587050c574aa
#
_entry.id   51b43a5aed11805a05e4587050c574aa
#
_cell.length_a   1.000
_cell.length_b   1.000
_cell.length_c   1.000
_cell.angle_alpha   90.00
_cell.angle_beta   90.00
_cell.angle_gamma   90.00
#
_symmetry.space_group_name_H-M   'P 1'
#
loop_
_entity.id
_entity.type
_entity.pdbx_description
1 polymer ?
#
loop_
_entity_poly.entity_id
_entity_poly.type
_entity_poly.pdbx_seq_one_letter_code
_entity_poly.pdbx_strand_id
1 'polypeptide(L)'
;MVGDPSYPEIVPKDSSVLVVGATGYIGKFVVQECVRRGFKKVIAVTRSDPLGGKDAKFFDGADIKLADVTNPESIKTAFDEEQVDAVISCLASRWGTKDDAYRIDYQATLNTLDAAREANSKHFVLLSAFCVRKPLLQLQQAKLKFEAALQSADDITHSIVRPTAFFKSVSGQMEAVKSGTPFVYFGDGSMCKCNPIAETELAEYMVNCIEEPEKRNQILNLGGPDEGFTQKQQGECMAEICGIPQPRYVSADIGLFDNVIGLFDWLGRAEWLGEKWMKDFQDYAELGRIGKYYAVENMLTEQPEEKYGKISLRDHYKRIAAEG
;
A
#
# COMPACT_ATOMS: atom_id res chain seq x y z
N MET A 1 -7.46 -3.03 -28.01
CA MET A 1 -6.21 -3.43 -28.69
C MET A 1 -5.98 -4.89 -28.32
N VAL A 2 -5.73 -5.76 -29.29
CA VAL A 2 -5.41 -7.18 -29.03
C VAL A 2 -4.04 -7.17 -28.35
N GLY A 3 -3.92 -7.83 -27.19
CA GLY A 3 -2.65 -7.91 -26.45
C GLY A 3 -1.52 -8.40 -27.35
N ASP A 4 -0.30 -7.92 -27.09
CA ASP A 4 0.88 -8.33 -27.84
C ASP A 4 1.06 -9.86 -27.71
N PRO A 5 0.97 -10.62 -28.82
CA PRO A 5 1.04 -12.10 -28.79
C PRO A 5 2.40 -12.64 -28.34
N SER A 6 3.39 -11.78 -28.13
CA SER A 6 4.73 -12.17 -27.65
C SER A 6 4.78 -12.57 -26.17
N TYR A 7 3.76 -12.22 -25.37
CA TYR A 7 3.74 -12.55 -23.94
C TYR A 7 2.77 -13.71 -23.65
N PRO A 8 3.23 -14.78 -22.98
CA PRO A 8 2.39 -15.93 -22.66
C PRO A 8 1.23 -15.51 -21.75
N GLU A 9 0.05 -16.02 -22.08
CA GLU A 9 -1.13 -15.87 -21.23
C GLU A 9 -0.91 -16.57 -19.88
N ILE A 10 -1.30 -15.90 -18.79
CA ILE A 10 -1.27 -16.47 -17.44
C ILE A 10 -2.69 -16.82 -17.06
N VAL A 11 -3.00 -18.12 -17.11
CA VAL A 11 -4.33 -18.65 -16.77
C VAL A 11 -4.30 -19.17 -15.34
N PRO A 12 -5.15 -18.69 -14.41
CA PRO A 12 -5.06 -19.04 -12.99
C PRO A 12 -4.95 -20.55 -12.72
N LYS A 13 -5.85 -21.36 -13.27
CA LYS A 13 -5.87 -22.82 -13.06
C LYS A 13 -4.60 -23.57 -13.47
N ASP A 14 -3.78 -22.99 -14.34
CA ASP A 14 -2.57 -23.59 -14.87
C ASP A 14 -1.30 -22.91 -14.35
N SER A 15 -1.45 -21.83 -13.58
CA SER A 15 -0.35 -20.95 -13.19
C SER A 15 -0.22 -20.83 -11.66
N SER A 16 1.02 -20.68 -11.20
CA SER A 16 1.36 -20.46 -9.80
C SER A 16 1.67 -18.98 -9.56
N VAL A 17 1.21 -18.44 -8.44
CA VAL A 17 1.43 -17.05 -8.04
C VAL A 17 2.11 -16.98 -6.66
N LEU A 18 3.10 -16.10 -6.54
CA LEU A 18 3.82 -15.85 -5.29
C LEU A 18 3.51 -14.44 -4.80
N VAL A 19 3.14 -14.31 -3.53
CA VAL A 19 2.81 -13.04 -2.88
C VAL A 19 3.82 -12.73 -1.78
N VAL A 20 4.58 -11.64 -1.93
CA VAL A 20 5.42 -11.10 -0.84
C VAL A 20 4.70 -9.95 -0.13
N GLY A 21 5.01 -9.77 1.16
CA GLY A 21 4.22 -8.87 2.01
C GLY A 21 2.82 -9.42 2.32
N ALA A 22 2.65 -10.76 2.22
CA ALA A 22 1.40 -11.48 2.35
C ALA A 22 0.66 -11.23 3.68
N THR A 23 1.36 -11.03 4.78
CA THR A 23 0.76 -10.72 6.10
C THR A 23 0.43 -9.25 6.30
N GLY A 24 0.75 -8.41 5.31
CA GLY A 24 0.43 -6.97 5.32
C GLY A 24 -1.06 -6.70 5.17
N TYR A 25 -1.43 -5.41 5.35
CA TYR A 25 -2.84 -4.99 5.32
C TYR A 25 -3.53 -5.34 3.98
N ILE A 26 -2.89 -5.11 2.85
CA ILE A 26 -3.42 -5.46 1.53
C ILE A 26 -3.03 -6.89 1.14
N GLY A 27 -1.80 -7.33 1.46
CA GLY A 27 -1.27 -8.62 1.02
C GLY A 27 -2.15 -9.82 1.38
N LYS A 28 -2.75 -9.83 2.57
CA LYS A 28 -3.65 -10.92 2.98
C LYS A 28 -4.92 -11.01 2.12
N PHE A 29 -5.48 -9.88 1.67
CA PHE A 29 -6.61 -9.87 0.74
C PHE A 29 -6.19 -10.31 -0.67
N VAL A 30 -4.96 -9.98 -1.08
CA VAL A 30 -4.40 -10.46 -2.35
C VAL A 30 -4.22 -11.98 -2.34
N VAL A 31 -3.69 -12.56 -1.24
CA VAL A 31 -3.60 -14.02 -1.09
C VAL A 31 -4.98 -14.67 -1.21
N GLN A 32 -5.96 -14.15 -0.45
CA GLN A 32 -7.34 -14.66 -0.49
C GLN A 32 -7.95 -14.55 -1.88
N GLU A 33 -7.73 -13.46 -2.59
CA GLU A 33 -8.23 -13.26 -3.95
C GLU A 33 -7.57 -14.22 -4.95
N CYS A 34 -6.26 -14.45 -4.87
CA CYS A 34 -5.58 -15.45 -5.71
C CYS A 34 -6.15 -16.86 -5.49
N VAL A 35 -6.41 -17.24 -4.24
CA VAL A 35 -7.07 -18.53 -3.93
C VAL A 35 -8.48 -18.56 -4.52
N ARG A 36 -9.27 -17.51 -4.35
CA ARG A 36 -10.63 -17.38 -4.91
C ARG A 36 -10.68 -17.50 -6.44
N ARG A 37 -9.66 -16.96 -7.12
CA ARG A 37 -9.51 -17.05 -8.58
C ARG A 37 -9.11 -18.44 -9.06
N GLY A 38 -8.73 -19.33 -8.16
CA GLY A 38 -8.37 -20.70 -8.47
C GLY A 38 -7.02 -20.83 -9.17
N PHE A 39 -6.02 -20.03 -8.76
CA PHE A 39 -4.64 -20.26 -9.17
C PHE A 39 -4.22 -21.68 -8.78
N LYS A 40 -3.49 -22.36 -9.68
CA LYS A 40 -3.01 -23.73 -9.47
C LYS A 40 -2.27 -23.84 -8.13
N LYS A 41 -1.47 -22.84 -7.81
CA LYS A 41 -0.76 -22.71 -6.53
C LYS A 41 -0.66 -21.24 -6.11
N VAL A 42 -0.96 -20.96 -4.86
CA VAL A 42 -0.79 -19.63 -4.26
C VAL A 42 0.25 -19.73 -3.16
N ILE A 43 1.40 -19.09 -3.33
CA ILE A 43 2.53 -19.11 -2.39
C ILE A 43 2.54 -17.81 -1.61
N ALA A 44 2.26 -17.86 -0.32
CA ALA A 44 2.33 -16.70 0.58
C ALA A 44 3.67 -16.67 1.32
N VAL A 45 4.53 -15.72 0.97
CA VAL A 45 5.84 -15.55 1.62
C VAL A 45 5.68 -14.75 2.90
N THR A 46 6.10 -15.33 4.02
CA THR A 46 5.97 -14.75 5.35
C THR A 46 7.24 -14.95 6.17
N ARG A 47 7.46 -14.10 7.18
CA ARG A 47 8.61 -14.24 8.10
C ARG A 47 8.35 -15.23 9.24
N SER A 48 7.09 -15.48 9.54
CA SER A 48 6.63 -16.41 10.58
C SER A 48 5.31 -17.02 10.15
N ASP A 49 4.97 -18.19 10.67
CA ASP A 49 3.71 -18.88 10.34
C ASP A 49 2.50 -18.02 10.76
N PRO A 50 1.63 -17.62 9.81
CA PRO A 50 0.45 -16.83 10.09
C PRO A 50 -0.76 -17.66 10.55
N LEU A 51 -0.72 -19.00 10.43
CA LEU A 51 -1.89 -19.86 10.62
C LEU A 51 -2.35 -19.94 12.08
N GLY A 52 -1.47 -19.62 13.04
CA GLY A 52 -1.86 -19.49 14.45
C GLY A 52 -2.45 -18.14 14.84
N GLY A 53 -2.56 -17.18 13.91
CA GLY A 53 -2.96 -15.80 14.18
C GLY A 53 -4.42 -15.49 13.85
N LYS A 54 -4.87 -14.30 14.24
CA LYS A 54 -6.24 -13.79 13.95
C LYS A 54 -6.57 -13.69 12.46
N ASP A 55 -5.56 -13.58 11.62
CA ASP A 55 -5.69 -13.43 10.18
C ASP A 55 -5.53 -14.78 9.42
N ALA A 56 -5.45 -15.93 10.13
CA ALA A 56 -5.25 -17.26 9.56
C ALA A 56 -6.19 -17.57 8.38
N LYS A 57 -7.46 -17.19 8.50
CA LYS A 57 -8.50 -17.40 7.47
C LYS A 57 -8.17 -16.81 6.09
N PHE A 58 -7.28 -15.82 6.02
CA PHE A 58 -6.88 -15.22 4.74
C PHE A 58 -5.89 -16.10 3.96
N PHE A 59 -5.34 -17.13 4.61
CA PHE A 59 -4.35 -18.02 4.05
C PHE A 59 -4.89 -19.41 3.75
N ASP A 60 -6.20 -19.64 3.98
CA ASP A 60 -6.85 -20.92 3.65
C ASP A 60 -6.72 -21.21 2.16
N GLY A 61 -6.07 -22.32 1.82
CA GLY A 61 -5.80 -22.72 0.42
C GLY A 61 -4.51 -22.15 -0.16
N ALA A 62 -3.70 -21.40 0.61
CA ALA A 62 -2.38 -20.94 0.20
C ALA A 62 -1.26 -21.75 0.87
N ASP A 63 -0.17 -21.94 0.15
CA ASP A 63 1.06 -22.53 0.67
C ASP A 63 1.91 -21.47 1.35
N ILE A 64 2.25 -21.68 2.62
CA ILE A 64 3.09 -20.76 3.39
C ILE A 64 4.56 -21.11 3.16
N LYS A 65 5.33 -20.13 2.67
CA LYS A 65 6.80 -20.21 2.59
C LYS A 65 7.44 -19.22 3.55
N LEU A 66 8.28 -19.75 4.44
CA LEU A 66 9.01 -18.91 5.39
C LEU A 66 10.28 -18.38 4.75
N ALA A 67 10.33 -17.08 4.49
CA ALA A 67 11.51 -16.41 3.95
C ALA A 67 11.61 -14.95 4.40
N ASP A 68 12.85 -14.46 4.50
CA ASP A 68 13.15 -13.04 4.75
C ASP A 68 13.48 -12.34 3.42
N VAL A 69 12.58 -11.50 2.94
CA VAL A 69 12.74 -10.73 1.69
C VAL A 69 13.93 -9.75 1.73
N THR A 70 14.45 -9.43 2.93
CA THR A 70 15.64 -8.57 3.07
C THR A 70 16.95 -9.34 2.84
N ASN A 71 16.88 -10.67 2.81
CA ASN A 71 18.01 -11.55 2.50
C ASN A 71 17.81 -12.19 1.12
N PRO A 72 18.66 -11.86 0.10
CA PRO A 72 18.52 -12.38 -1.26
C PRO A 72 18.50 -13.92 -1.33
N GLU A 73 19.35 -14.60 -0.57
CA GLU A 73 19.39 -16.07 -0.58
C GLU A 73 18.14 -16.69 0.07
N SER A 74 17.57 -16.01 1.08
CA SER A 74 16.35 -16.49 1.71
C SER A 74 15.14 -16.40 0.79
N ILE A 75 14.97 -15.28 0.06
CA ILE A 75 13.81 -15.14 -0.84
C ILE A 75 13.88 -16.10 -2.03
N LYS A 76 15.06 -16.47 -2.51
CA LYS A 76 15.22 -17.45 -3.59
C LYS A 76 14.61 -18.80 -3.23
N THR A 77 14.70 -19.24 -1.96
CA THR A 77 14.11 -20.52 -1.54
C THR A 77 12.59 -20.60 -1.71
N ALA A 78 11.91 -19.46 -1.83
CA ALA A 78 10.47 -19.44 -2.09
C ALA A 78 10.12 -19.84 -3.54
N PHE A 79 11.10 -19.88 -4.45
CA PHE A 79 10.96 -20.22 -5.86
C PHE A 79 11.49 -21.64 -6.19
N ASP A 80 12.18 -22.34 -5.26
CA ASP A 80 12.94 -23.56 -5.56
C ASP A 80 12.06 -24.79 -5.91
N GLU A 81 10.84 -24.87 -5.39
CA GLU A 81 10.04 -26.09 -5.48
C GLU A 81 9.02 -26.08 -6.63
N GLU A 82 8.73 -24.92 -7.19
CA GLU A 82 7.67 -24.76 -8.19
C GLU A 82 7.98 -23.67 -9.19
N GLN A 83 7.54 -23.85 -10.43
CA GLN A 83 7.51 -22.74 -11.39
C GLN A 83 6.54 -21.68 -10.90
N VAL A 84 7.03 -20.48 -10.62
CA VAL A 84 6.24 -19.31 -10.28
C VAL A 84 6.01 -18.48 -11.53
N ASP A 85 4.76 -18.41 -12.01
CA ASP A 85 4.42 -17.69 -13.23
C ASP A 85 4.28 -16.18 -12.99
N ALA A 86 3.70 -15.78 -11.84
CA ALA A 86 3.53 -14.39 -11.49
C ALA A 86 3.93 -14.10 -10.04
N VAL A 87 4.42 -12.89 -9.80
CA VAL A 87 4.75 -12.39 -8.47
C VAL A 87 3.94 -11.15 -8.17
N ILE A 88 3.33 -11.07 -6.98
CA ILE A 88 2.67 -9.86 -6.48
C ILE A 88 3.45 -9.35 -5.26
N SER A 89 3.97 -8.14 -5.35
CA SER A 89 4.64 -7.49 -4.22
C SER A 89 3.72 -6.49 -3.53
N CYS A 90 3.36 -6.81 -2.27
CA CYS A 90 2.65 -5.94 -1.34
C CYS A 90 3.59 -5.42 -0.23
N LEU A 91 4.90 -5.40 -0.49
CA LEU A 91 5.88 -4.91 0.46
C LEU A 91 5.72 -3.39 0.67
N ALA A 92 5.79 -2.99 1.92
CA ALA A 92 5.84 -1.58 2.31
C ALA A 92 6.61 -1.43 3.62
N SER A 93 7.40 -0.38 3.72
CA SER A 93 8.07 0.00 4.96
C SER A 93 7.04 0.35 6.04
N ARG A 94 7.38 0.07 7.29
CA ARG A 94 6.47 0.30 8.41
C ARG A 94 6.38 1.77 8.79
N TRP A 95 7.51 2.47 8.76
CA TRP A 95 7.64 3.84 9.22
C TRP A 95 7.83 4.83 8.09
N GLY A 96 8.35 4.39 6.94
CA GLY A 96 8.63 5.24 5.80
C GLY A 96 9.85 6.15 5.99
N THR A 97 10.60 6.00 7.09
CA THR A 97 11.87 6.71 7.31
C THR A 97 12.92 6.22 6.31
N LYS A 98 14.00 6.97 6.13
CA LYS A 98 14.96 6.72 5.06
C LYS A 98 15.46 5.27 5.00
N ASP A 99 16.01 4.78 6.11
CA ASP A 99 16.59 3.43 6.13
C ASP A 99 15.52 2.35 5.99
N ASP A 100 14.36 2.53 6.63
CA ASP A 100 13.25 1.58 6.52
C ASP A 100 12.69 1.53 5.09
N ALA A 101 12.48 2.68 4.47
CA ALA A 101 11.98 2.78 3.10
C ALA A 101 12.96 2.17 2.09
N TYR A 102 14.24 2.53 2.14
CA TYR A 102 15.22 1.97 1.19
C TYR A 102 15.49 0.49 1.42
N ARG A 103 15.40 0.00 2.67
CA ARG A 103 15.55 -1.42 3.00
C ARG A 103 14.36 -2.24 2.49
N ILE A 104 13.12 -1.75 2.62
CA ILE A 104 11.90 -2.53 2.31
C ILE A 104 11.32 -2.14 0.95
N ASP A 105 10.97 -0.85 0.74
CA ASP A 105 10.29 -0.42 -0.49
C ASP A 105 11.20 -0.51 -1.72
N TYR A 106 12.54 -0.46 -1.52
CA TYR A 106 13.50 -0.63 -2.60
C TYR A 106 14.21 -1.98 -2.56
N GLN A 107 15.10 -2.23 -1.58
CA GLN A 107 16.03 -3.36 -1.63
C GLN A 107 15.33 -4.72 -1.50
N ALA A 108 14.42 -4.89 -0.55
CA ALA A 108 13.71 -6.16 -0.38
C ALA A 108 12.80 -6.47 -1.58
N THR A 109 12.21 -5.43 -2.18
CA THR A 109 11.41 -5.59 -3.40
C THR A 109 12.30 -5.92 -4.61
N LEU A 110 13.51 -5.33 -4.69
CA LEU A 110 14.50 -5.67 -5.72
C LEU A 110 15.00 -7.12 -5.57
N ASN A 111 15.32 -7.57 -4.34
CA ASN A 111 15.69 -8.97 -4.09
C ASN A 111 14.60 -9.94 -4.59
N THR A 112 13.32 -9.56 -4.40
CA THR A 112 12.18 -10.36 -4.88
C THR A 112 12.11 -10.37 -6.42
N LEU A 113 12.34 -9.22 -7.06
CA LEU A 113 12.38 -9.12 -8.52
C LEU A 113 13.52 -9.97 -9.10
N ASP A 114 14.72 -9.88 -8.53
CA ASP A 114 15.87 -10.64 -8.98
C ASP A 114 15.61 -12.15 -8.86
N ALA A 115 15.04 -12.60 -7.73
CA ALA A 115 14.66 -14.01 -7.55
C ALA A 115 13.58 -14.46 -8.55
N ALA A 116 12.60 -13.60 -8.84
CA ALA A 116 11.55 -13.88 -9.83
C ALA A 116 12.14 -14.03 -11.25
N ARG A 117 13.08 -13.17 -11.63
CA ARG A 117 13.76 -13.21 -12.93
C ARG A 117 14.65 -14.47 -13.06
N GLU A 118 15.42 -14.79 -12.02
CA GLU A 118 16.23 -16.03 -11.96
C GLU A 118 15.35 -17.29 -12.10
N ALA A 119 14.12 -17.26 -11.54
CA ALA A 119 13.13 -18.34 -11.65
C ALA A 119 12.32 -18.31 -12.95
N ASN A 120 12.62 -17.39 -13.88
CA ASN A 120 11.89 -17.19 -15.14
C ASN A 120 10.38 -16.94 -14.95
N SER A 121 10.00 -16.18 -13.92
CA SER A 121 8.64 -15.69 -13.76
C SER A 121 8.25 -14.75 -14.91
N LYS A 122 6.99 -14.78 -15.32
CA LYS A 122 6.50 -14.08 -16.53
C LYS A 122 6.02 -12.66 -16.26
N HIS A 123 5.52 -12.41 -15.04
CA HIS A 123 4.87 -11.15 -14.70
C HIS A 123 5.09 -10.74 -13.26
N PHE A 124 5.31 -9.44 -13.03
CA PHE A 124 5.49 -8.85 -11.70
C PHE A 124 4.47 -7.73 -11.45
N VAL A 125 3.60 -7.88 -10.46
CA VAL A 125 2.65 -6.87 -10.03
C VAL A 125 3.18 -6.15 -8.79
N LEU A 126 3.34 -4.84 -8.88
CA LEU A 126 3.82 -4.00 -7.78
C LEU A 126 2.69 -3.20 -7.15
N LEU A 127 2.49 -3.33 -5.85
CA LEU A 127 1.73 -2.37 -5.07
C LEU A 127 2.60 -1.16 -4.73
N SER A 128 2.53 -0.13 -5.57
CA SER A 128 3.15 1.16 -5.32
C SER A 128 2.20 2.10 -4.55
N ALA A 129 2.22 3.38 -4.80
CA ALA A 129 1.34 4.36 -4.17
C ALA A 129 1.14 5.60 -5.06
N PHE A 130 -0.05 6.16 -5.06
CA PHE A 130 -0.38 7.37 -5.82
C PHE A 130 0.46 8.60 -5.41
N CYS A 131 0.87 8.64 -4.15
CA CYS A 131 1.70 9.72 -3.59
C CYS A 131 3.08 9.88 -4.26
N VAL A 132 3.58 8.87 -4.99
CA VAL A 132 4.89 8.96 -5.68
C VAL A 132 4.92 9.99 -6.80
N ARG A 133 3.75 10.49 -7.25
CA ARG A 133 3.66 11.56 -8.25
C ARG A 133 4.27 12.88 -7.77
N LYS A 134 4.39 13.08 -6.44
CA LYS A 134 5.03 14.25 -5.82
C LYS A 134 6.02 13.77 -4.76
N PRO A 135 7.23 13.34 -5.16
CA PRO A 135 8.13 12.55 -4.32
C PRO A 135 8.94 13.42 -3.35
N LEU A 136 8.26 13.97 -2.34
CA LEU A 136 8.86 14.79 -1.28
C LEU A 136 9.41 13.96 -0.10
N LEU A 137 9.02 12.68 0.00
CA LEU A 137 9.32 11.80 1.13
C LEU A 137 10.29 10.68 0.73
N GLN A 138 11.05 10.16 1.70
CA GLN A 138 12.01 9.08 1.48
C GLN A 138 11.33 7.81 0.95
N LEU A 139 10.17 7.45 1.50
CA LEU A 139 9.41 6.29 1.02
C LEU A 139 8.98 6.40 -0.45
N GLN A 140 8.62 7.61 -0.90
CA GLN A 140 8.23 7.85 -2.29
C GLN A 140 9.41 7.72 -3.24
N GLN A 141 10.58 8.25 -2.82
CA GLN A 141 11.83 8.14 -3.58
C GLN A 141 12.29 6.68 -3.68
N ALA A 142 12.20 5.90 -2.59
CA ALA A 142 12.53 4.48 -2.57
C ALA A 142 11.61 3.68 -3.52
N LYS A 143 10.29 3.94 -3.48
CA LYS A 143 9.34 3.31 -4.40
C LYS A 143 9.63 3.65 -5.86
N LEU A 144 9.84 4.93 -6.20
CA LEU A 144 10.18 5.34 -7.56
C LEU A 144 11.48 4.73 -8.06
N LYS A 145 12.48 4.59 -7.17
CA LYS A 145 13.72 3.90 -7.51
C LYS A 145 13.48 2.43 -7.87
N PHE A 146 12.59 1.75 -7.16
CA PHE A 146 12.21 0.38 -7.51
C PHE A 146 11.35 0.32 -8.79
N GLU A 147 10.38 1.22 -8.95
CA GLU A 147 9.60 1.29 -10.20
C GLU A 147 10.51 1.44 -11.43
N ALA A 148 11.55 2.27 -11.34
CA ALA A 148 12.52 2.43 -12.43
C ALA A 148 13.31 1.14 -12.70
N ALA A 149 13.72 0.41 -11.65
CA ALA A 149 14.39 -0.88 -11.79
C ALA A 149 13.46 -1.92 -12.44
N LEU A 150 12.21 -1.98 -12.03
CA LEU A 150 11.20 -2.89 -12.59
C LEU A 150 10.92 -2.59 -14.07
N GLN A 151 10.77 -1.31 -14.43
CA GLN A 151 10.55 -0.89 -15.82
C GLN A 151 11.76 -1.16 -16.73
N SER A 152 12.96 -1.25 -16.15
CA SER A 152 14.20 -1.56 -16.90
C SER A 152 14.44 -3.06 -17.09
N ALA A 153 13.65 -3.92 -16.45
CA ALA A 153 13.73 -5.36 -16.61
C ALA A 153 12.99 -5.77 -17.89
N ASP A 154 13.69 -6.20 -18.91
CA ASP A 154 13.16 -6.53 -20.24
C ASP A 154 12.77 -8.01 -20.41
N ASP A 155 13.13 -8.83 -19.43
CA ASP A 155 12.88 -10.29 -19.39
C ASP A 155 11.62 -10.68 -18.59
N ILE A 156 10.94 -9.71 -17.97
CA ILE A 156 9.71 -9.91 -17.22
C ILE A 156 8.73 -8.75 -17.48
N THR A 157 7.45 -9.07 -17.71
CA THR A 157 6.43 -8.02 -17.82
C THR A 157 6.00 -7.52 -16.44
N HIS A 158 5.44 -6.31 -16.36
CA HIS A 158 5.05 -5.75 -15.07
C HIS A 158 3.73 -4.98 -15.10
N SER A 159 3.12 -4.81 -13.93
CA SER A 159 2.04 -3.85 -13.68
C SER A 159 2.34 -3.08 -12.40
N ILE A 160 2.41 -1.76 -12.48
CA ILE A 160 2.69 -0.89 -11.33
C ILE A 160 1.37 -0.24 -10.90
N VAL A 161 0.77 -0.73 -9.82
CA VAL A 161 -0.49 -0.22 -9.29
C VAL A 161 -0.21 0.86 -8.24
N ARG A 162 -0.74 2.07 -8.47
CA ARG A 162 -0.57 3.24 -7.60
C ARG A 162 -1.92 3.64 -6.98
N PRO A 163 -2.37 2.96 -5.92
CA PRO A 163 -3.63 3.30 -5.26
C PRO A 163 -3.52 4.63 -4.50
N THR A 164 -4.65 5.33 -4.36
CA THR A 164 -4.78 6.58 -3.62
C THR A 164 -4.63 6.35 -2.11
N ALA A 165 -5.71 6.07 -1.41
CA ALA A 165 -5.70 5.76 0.01
C ALA A 165 -6.50 4.47 0.25
N PHE A 166 -6.24 3.79 1.35
CA PHE A 166 -7.04 2.65 1.79
C PHE A 166 -8.11 3.11 2.77
N PHE A 167 -9.22 2.41 2.86
CA PHE A 167 -10.25 2.73 3.83
C PHE A 167 -9.73 2.82 5.26
N LYS A 168 -8.84 1.90 5.66
CA LYS A 168 -8.19 1.94 6.98
C LYS A 168 -7.47 3.27 7.26
N SER A 169 -6.84 3.85 6.25
CA SER A 169 -6.06 5.09 6.40
C SER A 169 -6.93 6.30 6.78
N VAL A 170 -8.21 6.27 6.41
CA VAL A 170 -9.17 7.36 6.65
C VAL A 170 -10.23 7.02 7.71
N SER A 171 -10.10 5.87 8.38
CA SER A 171 -11.06 5.39 9.39
C SER A 171 -10.59 5.56 10.83
N GLY A 172 -9.38 6.05 11.04
CA GLY A 172 -8.72 6.04 12.35
C GLY A 172 -9.44 6.85 13.45
N GLN A 173 -10.31 7.76 13.09
CA GLN A 173 -11.06 8.58 14.05
C GLN A 173 -12.50 8.09 14.31
N MET A 174 -12.94 6.99 13.70
CA MET A 174 -14.31 6.49 13.82
C MET A 174 -14.72 6.25 15.29
N GLU A 175 -13.89 5.52 16.05
CA GLU A 175 -14.17 5.24 17.46
C GLU A 175 -14.16 6.50 18.33
N ALA A 176 -13.29 7.47 18.04
CA ALA A 176 -13.26 8.75 18.72
C ALA A 176 -14.55 9.54 18.47
N VAL A 177 -15.01 9.62 17.24
CA VAL A 177 -16.28 10.25 16.87
C VAL A 177 -17.45 9.53 17.56
N LYS A 178 -17.50 8.20 17.50
CA LYS A 178 -18.52 7.36 18.12
C LYS A 178 -18.63 7.61 19.64
N SER A 179 -17.50 7.82 20.32
CA SER A 179 -17.44 8.17 21.75
C SER A 179 -17.74 9.65 22.05
N GLY A 180 -18.07 10.47 21.04
CA GLY A 180 -18.31 11.91 21.20
C GLY A 180 -17.05 12.75 21.33
N THR A 181 -15.86 12.19 21.08
CA THR A 181 -14.60 12.96 20.99
C THR A 181 -14.61 13.82 19.73
N PRO A 182 -14.04 15.04 19.74
CA PRO A 182 -13.98 15.88 18.55
C PRO A 182 -13.19 15.20 17.43
N PHE A 183 -13.69 15.32 16.19
CA PHE A 183 -12.95 14.96 15.00
C PHE A 183 -11.87 16.01 14.74
N VAL A 184 -10.62 15.56 14.51
CA VAL A 184 -9.48 16.43 14.23
C VAL A 184 -9.22 16.49 12.74
N TYR A 185 -9.09 17.69 12.17
CA TYR A 185 -8.67 17.94 10.81
C TYR A 185 -7.59 19.02 10.77
N PHE A 186 -6.89 19.15 9.65
CA PHE A 186 -5.84 20.15 9.47
C PHE A 186 -6.37 21.38 8.71
N GLY A 187 -5.90 22.57 9.12
CA GLY A 187 -6.31 23.83 8.51
C GLY A 187 -7.82 24.05 8.62
N ASP A 188 -8.48 24.33 7.51
CA ASP A 188 -9.94 24.48 7.39
C ASP A 188 -10.68 23.15 7.12
N GLY A 189 -9.94 22.03 7.01
CA GLY A 189 -10.48 20.72 6.70
C GLY A 189 -10.86 20.49 5.24
N SER A 190 -10.59 21.46 4.35
CA SER A 190 -10.84 21.36 2.90
C SER A 190 -9.61 20.87 2.11
N MET A 191 -8.44 20.95 2.74
CA MET A 191 -7.19 20.44 2.19
C MET A 191 -7.21 18.91 2.13
N CYS A 192 -6.38 18.32 1.31
CA CYS A 192 -6.25 16.87 1.19
C CYS A 192 -7.58 16.16 0.89
N LYS A 193 -7.95 16.16 -0.39
CA LYS A 193 -9.08 15.38 -0.89
C LYS A 193 -8.61 14.00 -1.33
N CYS A 194 -9.33 12.93 -0.98
CA CYS A 194 -9.01 11.57 -1.39
C CYS A 194 -10.25 10.77 -1.78
N ASN A 195 -10.08 9.82 -2.70
CA ASN A 195 -11.07 8.79 -3.04
C ASN A 195 -10.47 7.41 -2.70
N PRO A 196 -10.54 7.00 -1.44
CA PRO A 196 -9.94 5.74 -1.00
C PRO A 196 -10.64 4.53 -1.61
N ILE A 197 -9.90 3.43 -1.73
CA ILE A 197 -10.37 2.16 -2.29
C ILE A 197 -10.49 1.09 -1.21
N ALA A 198 -11.48 0.18 -1.36
CA ALA A 198 -11.64 -0.97 -0.49
C ALA A 198 -10.51 -1.99 -0.71
N GLU A 199 -10.08 -2.65 0.38
CA GLU A 199 -8.98 -3.62 0.36
C GLU A 199 -9.25 -4.80 -0.55
N THR A 200 -10.49 -5.28 -0.57
CA THR A 200 -10.93 -6.40 -1.41
C THR A 200 -10.94 -6.02 -2.89
N GLU A 201 -11.39 -4.82 -3.22
CA GLU A 201 -11.44 -4.33 -4.61
C GLU A 201 -10.03 -4.00 -5.13
N LEU A 202 -9.14 -3.49 -4.27
CA LEU A 202 -7.73 -3.32 -4.62
C LEU A 202 -7.06 -4.68 -4.88
N ALA A 203 -7.33 -5.68 -4.04
CA ALA A 203 -6.80 -7.03 -4.24
C ALA A 203 -7.30 -7.64 -5.55
N GLU A 204 -8.59 -7.50 -5.85
CA GLU A 204 -9.19 -7.91 -7.12
C GLU A 204 -8.48 -7.24 -8.31
N TYR A 205 -8.30 -5.92 -8.25
CA TYR A 205 -7.62 -5.18 -9.31
C TYR A 205 -6.17 -5.64 -9.52
N MET A 206 -5.43 -5.91 -8.43
CA MET A 206 -4.06 -6.40 -8.51
C MET A 206 -3.98 -7.80 -9.15
N VAL A 207 -4.94 -8.68 -8.87
CA VAL A 207 -5.00 -10.00 -9.50
C VAL A 207 -5.41 -9.87 -10.97
N ASN A 208 -6.34 -8.96 -11.31
CA ASN A 208 -6.69 -8.64 -12.69
C ASN A 208 -5.46 -8.22 -13.53
N CYS A 209 -4.46 -7.58 -12.91
CA CYS A 209 -3.20 -7.22 -13.60
C CYS A 209 -2.44 -8.43 -14.13
N ILE A 210 -2.63 -9.62 -13.55
CA ILE A 210 -2.03 -10.87 -14.06
C ILE A 210 -2.80 -11.38 -15.26
N GLU A 211 -4.13 -11.31 -15.21
CA GLU A 211 -5.05 -11.94 -16.17
C GLU A 211 -5.31 -11.05 -17.41
N GLU A 212 -5.29 -9.72 -17.24
CA GLU A 212 -5.66 -8.75 -18.28
C GLU A 212 -4.42 -8.21 -19.03
N PRO A 213 -4.17 -8.63 -20.29
CA PRO A 213 -2.96 -8.26 -21.03
C PRO A 213 -2.77 -6.75 -21.22
N GLU A 214 -3.85 -5.97 -21.28
CA GLU A 214 -3.81 -4.52 -21.43
C GLU A 214 -3.23 -3.78 -20.22
N LYS A 215 -3.14 -4.44 -19.07
CA LYS A 215 -2.53 -3.91 -17.85
C LYS A 215 -1.02 -4.17 -17.77
N ARG A 216 -0.47 -4.97 -18.71
CA ARG A 216 0.95 -5.30 -18.74
C ARG A 216 1.79 -4.12 -19.21
N ASN A 217 2.94 -3.95 -18.58
CA ASN A 217 3.90 -2.86 -18.82
C ASN A 217 3.26 -1.47 -18.64
N GLN A 218 2.31 -1.36 -17.70
CA GLN A 218 1.57 -0.15 -17.41
C GLN A 218 1.83 0.36 -15.99
N ILE A 219 1.75 1.69 -15.83
CA ILE A 219 1.61 2.36 -14.55
C ILE A 219 0.13 2.71 -14.40
N LEU A 220 -0.51 2.17 -13.38
CA LEU A 220 -1.95 2.19 -13.19
C LEU A 220 -2.28 2.98 -11.92
N ASN A 221 -2.67 4.24 -12.07
CA ASN A 221 -3.23 5.00 -10.96
C ASN A 221 -4.62 4.45 -10.61
N LEU A 222 -4.96 4.38 -9.33
CA LEU A 222 -6.18 3.73 -8.90
C LEU A 222 -6.80 4.41 -7.69
N GLY A 223 -8.03 4.90 -7.83
CA GLY A 223 -8.86 5.40 -6.74
C GLY A 223 -10.12 4.56 -6.57
N GLY A 224 -10.80 4.74 -5.45
CA GLY A 224 -12.14 4.17 -5.23
C GLY A 224 -13.22 4.87 -6.06
N PRO A 225 -14.48 4.40 -5.98
CA PRO A 225 -15.58 4.87 -6.83
C PRO A 225 -16.06 6.28 -6.49
N ASP A 226 -15.74 6.78 -5.29
CA ASP A 226 -16.22 8.08 -4.81
C ASP A 226 -15.59 9.26 -5.57
N GLU A 227 -16.31 10.41 -5.59
CA GLU A 227 -15.80 11.69 -6.12
C GLU A 227 -14.74 12.34 -5.19
N GLY A 228 -14.46 11.66 -4.08
CA GLY A 228 -13.48 12.04 -3.08
C GLY A 228 -14.05 12.85 -1.92
N PHE A 229 -13.40 12.68 -0.78
CA PHE A 229 -13.75 13.31 0.49
C PHE A 229 -12.61 14.17 1.00
N THR A 230 -12.92 15.39 1.45
CA THR A 230 -12.01 16.18 2.28
C THR A 230 -11.99 15.63 3.71
N GLN A 231 -11.02 16.04 4.53
CA GLN A 231 -10.97 15.62 5.93
C GLN A 231 -12.25 16.01 6.69
N LYS A 232 -12.74 17.23 6.46
CA LYS A 232 -14.00 17.70 7.08
C LYS A 232 -15.19 16.85 6.66
N GLN A 233 -15.33 16.56 5.37
CA GLN A 233 -16.40 15.69 4.84
C GLN A 233 -16.33 14.27 5.40
N GLN A 234 -15.12 13.73 5.66
CA GLN A 234 -14.97 12.44 6.34
C GLN A 234 -15.53 12.49 7.77
N GLY A 235 -15.19 13.53 8.53
CA GLY A 235 -15.71 13.74 9.89
C GLY A 235 -17.23 13.94 9.93
N GLU A 236 -17.78 14.69 8.98
CA GLU A 236 -19.24 14.90 8.82
C GLU A 236 -19.95 13.56 8.52
N CYS A 237 -19.38 12.76 7.60
CA CYS A 237 -19.93 11.47 7.24
C CYS A 237 -19.89 10.48 8.43
N MET A 238 -18.79 10.44 9.18
CA MET A 238 -18.69 9.61 10.39
C MET A 238 -19.74 10.03 11.45
N ALA A 239 -19.87 11.32 11.72
CA ALA A 239 -20.81 11.84 12.70
C ALA A 239 -22.26 11.53 12.34
N GLU A 240 -22.62 11.70 11.06
CA GLU A 240 -23.95 11.34 10.55
C GLU A 240 -24.26 9.86 10.77
N ILE A 241 -23.33 8.98 10.40
CA ILE A 241 -23.49 7.52 10.54
C ILE A 241 -23.58 7.10 12.00
N CYS A 242 -22.81 7.74 12.89
CA CYS A 242 -22.86 7.48 14.32
C CYS A 242 -24.06 8.14 15.03
N GLY A 243 -24.91 8.88 14.31
CA GLY A 243 -26.08 9.56 14.89
C GLY A 243 -25.71 10.69 15.84
N ILE A 244 -24.60 11.39 15.64
CA ILE A 244 -24.13 12.50 16.46
C ILE A 244 -24.75 13.81 15.92
N PRO A 245 -25.76 14.40 16.58
CA PRO A 245 -26.48 15.54 16.02
C PRO A 245 -25.68 16.85 16.05
N GLN A 246 -24.70 16.95 16.94
CA GLN A 246 -23.82 18.13 17.08
C GLN A 246 -22.36 17.67 17.17
N PRO A 247 -21.76 17.29 16.02
CA PRO A 247 -20.38 16.84 16.01
C PRO A 247 -19.43 17.98 16.39
N ARG A 248 -18.42 17.64 17.18
CA ARG A 248 -17.37 18.59 17.56
C ARG A 248 -16.15 18.42 16.67
N TYR A 249 -15.55 19.53 16.30
CA TYR A 249 -14.37 19.56 15.43
C TYR A 249 -13.25 20.35 16.08
N VAL A 250 -12.01 19.90 15.86
CA VAL A 250 -10.80 20.62 16.25
C VAL A 250 -9.93 20.78 15.02
N SER A 251 -9.62 22.04 14.69
CA SER A 251 -8.65 22.37 13.65
C SER A 251 -7.24 22.33 14.22
N ALA A 252 -6.36 21.55 13.61
CA ALA A 252 -4.94 21.53 13.89
C ALA A 252 -4.18 22.45 12.92
N ASP A 253 -3.29 23.29 13.43
CA ASP A 253 -2.47 24.18 12.60
C ASP A 253 -1.39 23.38 11.90
N ILE A 254 -1.32 23.50 10.57
CA ILE A 254 -0.29 22.85 9.75
C ILE A 254 1.10 23.42 10.04
N GLY A 255 1.19 24.70 10.41
CA GLY A 255 2.45 25.34 10.81
C GLY A 255 3.14 24.67 12.00
N LEU A 256 2.38 23.94 12.84
CA LEU A 256 2.96 23.15 13.91
C LEU A 256 3.92 22.06 13.38
N PHE A 257 3.59 21.45 12.25
CA PHE A 257 4.49 20.49 11.61
C PHE A 257 5.83 21.13 11.22
N ASP A 258 5.82 22.35 10.67
CA ASP A 258 7.04 23.03 10.25
C ASP A 258 7.98 23.31 11.43
N ASN A 259 7.40 23.72 12.55
CA ASN A 259 8.18 23.98 13.77
C ASN A 259 8.79 22.67 14.32
N VAL A 260 8.02 21.60 14.39
CA VAL A 260 8.48 20.29 14.88
C VAL A 260 9.53 19.69 13.94
N ILE A 261 9.28 19.70 12.63
CA ILE A 261 10.23 19.24 11.61
C ILE A 261 11.52 20.05 11.68
N GLY A 262 11.43 21.39 11.75
CA GLY A 262 12.59 22.27 11.83
C GLY A 262 13.44 22.01 13.08
N LEU A 263 12.82 21.78 14.23
CA LEU A 263 13.52 21.41 15.46
C LEU A 263 14.28 20.09 15.31
N PHE A 264 13.61 19.06 14.80
CA PHE A 264 14.23 17.73 14.61
C PHE A 264 15.32 17.74 13.53
N ASP A 265 15.16 18.51 12.46
CA ASP A 265 16.21 18.71 11.45
C ASP A 265 17.45 19.40 12.04
N TRP A 266 17.24 20.37 12.91
CA TRP A 266 18.36 21.04 13.60
C TRP A 266 19.08 20.09 14.55
N LEU A 267 18.34 19.33 15.37
CA LEU A 267 18.91 18.30 16.26
C LEU A 267 19.60 17.18 15.46
N GLY A 268 19.04 16.76 14.34
CA GLY A 268 19.60 15.73 13.46
C GLY A 268 20.90 16.12 12.75
N ARG A 269 21.31 17.40 12.84
CA ARG A 269 22.60 17.91 12.35
C ARG A 269 23.59 18.22 13.48
N ALA A 270 23.19 18.03 14.72
CA ALA A 270 23.98 18.39 15.90
C ALA A 270 25.00 17.28 16.22
N GLU A 271 26.18 17.31 15.60
CA GLU A 271 27.26 16.31 15.72
C GLU A 271 27.64 15.97 17.17
N TRP A 272 27.48 16.93 18.11
CA TRP A 272 27.75 16.72 19.53
C TRP A 272 26.81 15.73 20.23
N LEU A 273 25.65 15.39 19.61
CA LEU A 273 24.70 14.41 20.13
C LEU A 273 25.12 12.95 19.86
N GLY A 274 26.05 12.73 18.91
CA GLY A 274 26.44 11.40 18.45
C GLY A 274 25.49 10.81 17.39
N GLU A 275 26.03 9.90 16.60
CA GLU A 275 25.45 9.38 15.36
C GLU A 275 24.03 8.79 15.56
N LYS A 276 23.83 8.01 16.63
CA LYS A 276 22.53 7.39 16.92
C LYS A 276 21.43 8.43 17.11
N TRP A 277 21.67 9.45 17.96
CA TRP A 277 20.67 10.48 18.23
C TRP A 277 20.39 11.35 17.02
N MET A 278 21.41 11.65 16.22
CA MET A 278 21.24 12.38 14.97
C MET A 278 20.31 11.63 14.02
N LYS A 279 20.49 10.31 13.89
CA LYS A 279 19.64 9.45 13.07
C LYS A 279 18.20 9.43 13.59
N ASP A 280 18.00 9.21 14.90
CA ASP A 280 16.67 9.18 15.51
C ASP A 280 15.91 10.50 15.26
N PHE A 281 16.58 11.64 15.37
CA PHE A 281 15.97 12.95 15.09
C PHE A 281 15.67 13.16 13.60
N GLN A 282 16.52 12.68 12.70
CA GLN A 282 16.21 12.68 11.26
C GLN A 282 14.99 11.84 10.93
N ASP A 283 14.85 10.68 11.58
CA ASP A 283 13.67 9.83 11.44
C ASP A 283 12.40 10.51 11.99
N TYR A 284 12.47 11.21 13.14
CA TYR A 284 11.34 11.99 13.65
C TYR A 284 10.96 13.16 12.72
N ALA A 285 11.94 13.84 12.13
CA ALA A 285 11.68 14.87 11.12
C ALA A 285 10.96 14.28 9.89
N GLU A 286 11.39 13.11 9.42
CA GLU A 286 10.74 12.44 8.29
C GLU A 286 9.31 12.00 8.61
N LEU A 287 9.05 11.47 9.82
CA LEU A 287 7.69 11.16 10.27
C LEU A 287 6.80 12.43 10.31
N GLY A 288 7.36 13.56 10.74
CA GLY A 288 6.68 14.85 10.67
C GLY A 288 6.33 15.25 9.23
N ARG A 289 7.27 15.08 8.28
CA ARG A 289 7.04 15.33 6.86
C ARG A 289 5.97 14.42 6.28
N ILE A 290 5.97 13.13 6.64
CA ILE A 290 4.93 12.18 6.23
C ILE A 290 3.56 12.65 6.72
N GLY A 291 3.44 13.01 8.00
CA GLY A 291 2.19 13.56 8.56
C GLY A 291 1.72 14.82 7.83
N LYS A 292 2.62 15.78 7.59
CA LYS A 292 2.31 17.00 6.84
C LYS A 292 1.88 16.71 5.41
N TYR A 293 2.59 15.79 4.72
CA TYR A 293 2.27 15.41 3.35
C TYR A 293 0.83 14.93 3.21
N TYR A 294 0.43 13.97 4.05
CA TYR A 294 -0.94 13.42 4.03
C TYR A 294 -1.99 14.36 4.61
N ALA A 295 -1.59 15.43 5.30
CA ALA A 295 -2.50 16.48 5.73
C ALA A 295 -2.82 17.50 4.62
N VAL A 296 -1.94 17.66 3.63
CA VAL A 296 -2.00 18.73 2.62
C VAL A 296 -2.25 18.22 1.21
N GLU A 297 -1.57 17.10 0.82
CA GLU A 297 -1.54 16.66 -0.57
C GLU A 297 -2.76 15.79 -0.92
N ASN A 298 -3.34 16.07 -2.08
CA ASN A 298 -4.47 15.30 -2.59
C ASN A 298 -4.06 13.87 -2.98
N MET A 299 -4.86 12.90 -2.52
CA MET A 299 -4.84 11.49 -2.91
C MET A 299 -6.10 11.16 -3.69
N LEU A 300 -6.28 11.85 -4.82
CA LEU A 300 -7.49 11.83 -5.62
C LEU A 300 -7.15 11.53 -7.08
N THR A 301 -7.76 10.49 -7.63
CA THR A 301 -7.81 10.25 -9.07
C THR A 301 -9.01 11.03 -9.66
N GLU A 302 -8.78 11.73 -10.76
CA GLU A 302 -9.80 12.58 -11.38
C GLU A 302 -10.40 11.93 -12.65
N GLN A 303 -9.62 11.07 -13.29
CA GLN A 303 -10.05 10.42 -14.53
C GLN A 303 -10.97 9.23 -14.23
N PRO A 304 -12.08 9.06 -14.97
CA PRO A 304 -13.01 7.94 -14.76
C PRO A 304 -12.34 6.55 -14.85
N GLU A 305 -11.39 6.37 -15.75
CA GLU A 305 -10.65 5.13 -15.96
C GLU A 305 -9.69 4.78 -14.80
N GLU A 306 -9.37 5.73 -13.94
CA GLU A 306 -8.58 5.53 -12.73
C GLU A 306 -9.44 5.20 -11.52
N LYS A 307 -10.78 5.20 -11.63
CA LYS A 307 -11.71 4.82 -10.57
C LYS A 307 -12.09 3.36 -10.70
N TYR A 308 -12.10 2.65 -9.57
CA TYR A 308 -12.43 1.23 -9.54
C TYR A 308 -13.25 0.86 -8.31
N GLY A 309 -14.08 -0.19 -8.49
CA GLY A 309 -14.89 -0.76 -7.43
C GLY A 309 -16.27 -0.14 -7.31
N LYS A 310 -17.00 -0.61 -6.30
CA LYS A 310 -18.39 -0.23 -6.01
C LYS A 310 -18.61 0.12 -4.56
N ILE A 311 -17.67 -0.27 -3.68
CA ILE A 311 -17.77 -0.05 -2.23
C ILE A 311 -17.37 1.40 -1.95
N SER A 312 -18.34 2.22 -1.53
CA SER A 312 -18.08 3.61 -1.14
C SER A 312 -17.44 3.71 0.24
N LEU A 313 -16.73 4.82 0.50
CA LEU A 313 -16.24 5.12 1.85
C LEU A 313 -17.38 5.20 2.87
N ARG A 314 -18.55 5.71 2.46
CA ARG A 314 -19.73 5.77 3.30
C ARG A 314 -20.23 4.39 3.71
N ASP A 315 -20.23 3.42 2.80
CA ASP A 315 -20.64 2.03 3.11
C ASP A 315 -19.63 1.36 4.04
N HIS A 316 -18.34 1.60 3.85
CA HIS A 316 -17.31 1.16 4.77
C HIS A 316 -17.52 1.75 6.19
N TYR A 317 -17.80 3.05 6.32
CA TYR A 317 -18.06 3.67 7.61
C TYR A 317 -19.30 3.09 8.30
N LYS A 318 -20.39 2.82 7.56
CA LYS A 318 -21.58 2.13 8.11
C LYS A 318 -21.21 0.74 8.65
N ARG A 319 -20.40 -0.02 7.91
CA ARG A 319 -19.96 -1.35 8.31
C ARG A 319 -19.17 -1.32 9.62
N ILE A 320 -18.12 -0.51 9.70
CA ILE A 320 -17.28 -0.45 10.91
C ILE A 320 -18.01 0.17 12.11
N ALA A 321 -18.95 1.08 11.89
CA ALA A 321 -19.79 1.60 12.97
C ALA A 321 -20.71 0.53 13.57
N ALA A 322 -21.13 -0.46 12.78
CA ALA A 322 -21.97 -1.58 13.23
C ALA A 322 -21.18 -2.71 13.90
N GLU A 323 -19.89 -2.88 13.55
CA GLU A 323 -19.01 -3.94 14.08
C GLU A 323 -18.44 -3.61 15.48
N GLY A 324 -18.38 -2.36 15.91
CA GLY A 324 -17.92 -1.86 17.21
C GLY A 324 -19.09 -1.44 18.08
#